data_85e46ab9d4689804a7c520881e00b631
#
_entry.id   85e46ab9d4689804a7c520881e00b631
#
_cell.length_a   1.000
_cell.length_b   1.000
_cell.length_c   1.000
_cell.angle_alpha   90.00
_cell.angle_beta   90.00
_cell.angle_gamma   90.00
#
_symmetry.space_group_name_H-M   'P 1'
#
loop_
_entity.id
_entity.type
_entity.pdbx_description
1 polymer ?
#
loop_
_entity_poly.entity_id
_entity_poly.type
_entity_poly.pdbx_seq_one_letter_code
_entity_poly.pdbx_strand_id
1 'polypeptide(L)'
;MTASVVNLHVYVQGKGLPILCLHGHPGSGLSMSVFTQHLCQRFQTIAPDLRGYGNSRTQTDFAMTDHLCDLEALLDRYQISECLVLGWSLGGILAMELALRLPERVKGLILIATAARPRGSHPAISWQDNLYTGLAAIANALQPGDRWHIDTFGKRSLFRYLIQQHTPATYEYIAKYAVSAYLQTSSPAQRALFTALKSGYNRLQDLSQIQCPSLIMAGAADRHITPESSQETAQHLPNSEWICYPNTAHLFPWEIPDRVLSDIDKWLVLHSLI
;
A
#
# COMPACT_ATOMS: atom_id res chain seq x y z
N MET A 1 -26.34 7.35 -1.80
CA MET A 1 -26.55 6.03 -2.42
C MET A 1 -25.26 5.26 -2.22
N THR A 2 -25.29 4.12 -1.52
CA THR A 2 -24.15 3.21 -1.44
C THR A 2 -23.94 2.61 -2.82
N ALA A 3 -22.72 2.67 -3.37
CA ALA A 3 -22.41 2.04 -4.63
C ALA A 3 -22.63 0.52 -4.52
N SER A 4 -23.07 -0.14 -5.59
CA SER A 4 -23.21 -1.60 -5.63
C SER A 4 -21.84 -2.25 -5.38
N VAL A 5 -21.81 -3.36 -4.67
CA VAL A 5 -20.60 -4.15 -4.43
C VAL A 5 -20.01 -4.62 -5.77
N VAL A 6 -18.70 -4.47 -5.92
CA VAL A 6 -17.94 -4.94 -7.10
C VAL A 6 -17.25 -6.26 -6.78
N ASN A 7 -17.37 -7.21 -7.69
CA ASN A 7 -16.63 -8.46 -7.59
C ASN A 7 -15.16 -8.21 -7.95
N LEU A 8 -14.29 -8.11 -6.94
CA LEU A 8 -12.88 -7.82 -7.13
C LEU A 8 -12.13 -8.99 -7.80
N HIS A 9 -11.23 -8.66 -8.72
CA HIS A 9 -10.21 -9.59 -9.19
C HIS A 9 -9.17 -9.81 -8.08
N VAL A 10 -8.74 -11.06 -7.85
CA VAL A 10 -7.94 -11.41 -6.67
C VAL A 10 -6.83 -12.39 -7.05
N TYR A 11 -5.64 -12.15 -6.54
CA TYR A 11 -4.52 -13.09 -6.58
C TYR A 11 -4.44 -13.81 -5.23
N VAL A 12 -4.55 -15.14 -5.25
CA VAL A 12 -4.51 -15.97 -4.05
C VAL A 12 -3.35 -16.94 -4.15
N GLN A 13 -2.53 -17.02 -3.10
CA GLN A 13 -1.37 -17.90 -3.03
C GLN A 13 -1.22 -18.47 -1.61
N GLY A 14 -0.62 -19.66 -1.49
CA GLY A 14 -0.34 -20.28 -0.20
C GLY A 14 -1.58 -20.87 0.48
N LYS A 15 -1.40 -21.27 1.73
CA LYS A 15 -2.41 -21.86 2.62
C LYS A 15 -2.14 -21.43 4.06
N GLY A 16 -3.11 -21.56 4.94
CA GLY A 16 -3.00 -21.19 6.36
C GLY A 16 -3.88 -20.01 6.72
N LEU A 17 -3.51 -19.28 7.78
CA LEU A 17 -4.24 -18.09 8.20
C LEU A 17 -4.27 -17.07 7.06
N PRO A 18 -5.43 -16.52 6.69
CA PRO A 18 -5.51 -15.53 5.62
C PRO A 18 -4.78 -14.21 5.95
N ILE A 19 -4.01 -13.68 5.00
CA ILE A 19 -3.51 -12.31 5.01
C ILE A 19 -4.07 -11.56 3.80
N LEU A 20 -4.88 -10.55 4.05
CA LEU A 20 -5.37 -9.63 3.04
C LEU A 20 -4.31 -8.58 2.74
N CYS A 21 -3.77 -8.56 1.52
CA CYS A 21 -2.68 -7.68 1.09
C CYS A 21 -3.24 -6.55 0.21
N LEU A 22 -3.37 -5.34 0.76
CA LEU A 22 -3.99 -4.19 0.12
C LEU A 22 -2.95 -3.24 -0.48
N HIS A 23 -3.03 -3.02 -1.79
CA HIS A 23 -2.09 -2.17 -2.52
C HIS A 23 -2.35 -0.67 -2.34
N GLY A 24 -1.33 0.15 -2.67
CA GLY A 24 -1.40 1.61 -2.68
C GLY A 24 -2.01 2.20 -3.96
N HIS A 25 -1.88 3.52 -4.10
CA HIS A 25 -2.30 4.28 -5.29
C HIS A 25 -1.09 4.94 -5.98
N PRO A 26 -0.91 4.74 -7.31
CA PRO A 26 -1.54 3.71 -8.14
C PRO A 26 -0.99 2.31 -7.83
N GLY A 27 -1.81 1.26 -7.95
CA GLY A 27 -1.40 -0.09 -7.59
C GLY A 27 -2.28 -1.18 -8.20
N SER A 28 -1.95 -2.42 -7.86
CA SER A 28 -2.72 -3.62 -8.16
C SER A 28 -2.37 -4.71 -7.15
N GLY A 29 -3.11 -5.80 -7.10
CA GLY A 29 -2.77 -6.96 -6.27
C GLY A 29 -1.37 -7.50 -6.59
N LEU A 30 -0.93 -7.48 -7.85
CA LEU A 30 0.42 -7.86 -8.26
C LEU A 30 1.50 -6.93 -7.71
N SER A 31 1.19 -5.67 -7.44
CA SER A 31 2.14 -4.75 -6.80
C SER A 31 2.52 -5.19 -5.39
N MET A 32 1.74 -6.07 -4.76
CA MET A 32 2.03 -6.63 -3.43
C MET A 32 2.94 -7.85 -3.48
N SER A 33 3.49 -8.21 -4.65
CA SER A 33 4.26 -9.44 -4.85
C SER A 33 5.47 -9.58 -3.92
N VAL A 34 6.10 -8.48 -3.50
CA VAL A 34 7.20 -8.50 -2.52
C VAL A 34 6.77 -9.15 -1.20
N PHE A 35 5.53 -8.92 -0.79
CA PHE A 35 4.96 -9.50 0.43
C PHE A 35 4.33 -10.86 0.17
N THR A 36 3.49 -10.97 -0.88
CA THR A 36 2.72 -12.21 -1.13
C THR A 36 3.61 -13.40 -1.45
N GLN A 37 4.71 -13.22 -2.20
CA GLN A 37 5.65 -14.30 -2.52
C GLN A 37 6.41 -14.82 -1.29
N HIS A 38 6.68 -13.96 -0.31
CA HIS A 38 7.31 -14.36 0.95
C HIS A 38 6.30 -14.99 1.91
N LEU A 39 5.19 -14.31 2.14
CA LEU A 39 4.19 -14.72 3.15
C LEU A 39 3.41 -15.97 2.73
N CYS A 40 3.26 -16.25 1.42
CA CYS A 40 2.53 -17.44 0.95
C CYS A 40 3.17 -18.77 1.35
N GLN A 41 4.39 -18.76 1.86
CA GLN A 41 5.04 -19.95 2.39
C GLN A 41 4.38 -20.45 3.69
N ARG A 42 3.70 -19.55 4.45
CA ARG A 42 3.10 -19.84 5.76
C ARG A 42 1.64 -19.40 5.89
N PHE A 43 1.18 -18.54 5.00
CA PHE A 43 -0.14 -17.92 5.02
C PHE A 43 -0.87 -18.10 3.71
N GLN A 44 -2.19 -17.99 3.74
CA GLN A 44 -2.96 -17.77 2.53
C GLN A 44 -2.96 -16.26 2.24
N THR A 45 -2.16 -15.81 1.28
CA THR A 45 -2.14 -14.41 0.85
C THR A 45 -3.26 -14.14 -0.15
N ILE A 46 -4.01 -13.06 0.08
CA ILE A 46 -5.15 -12.64 -0.73
C ILE A 46 -4.89 -11.18 -1.12
N ALA A 47 -4.55 -10.96 -2.39
CA ALA A 47 -4.22 -9.64 -2.91
C ALA A 47 -5.22 -9.20 -3.98
N PRO A 48 -6.27 -8.45 -3.61
CA PRO A 48 -7.24 -7.95 -4.58
C PRO A 48 -6.67 -6.79 -5.40
N ASP A 49 -7.10 -6.68 -6.65
CA ASP A 49 -7.15 -5.39 -7.34
C ASP A 49 -8.33 -4.63 -6.74
N LEU A 50 -8.08 -3.50 -6.08
CA LEU A 50 -9.13 -2.67 -5.48
C LEU A 50 -10.07 -2.12 -6.57
N ARG A 51 -11.31 -1.73 -6.20
CA ARG A 51 -12.28 -1.11 -7.13
C ARG A 51 -11.62 0.02 -7.92
N GLY A 52 -11.69 -0.07 -9.25
CA GLY A 52 -11.13 0.92 -10.16
C GLY A 52 -9.63 0.77 -10.45
N TYR A 53 -8.99 -0.28 -9.94
CA TYR A 53 -7.59 -0.61 -10.18
C TYR A 53 -7.43 -1.97 -10.88
N GLY A 54 -6.32 -2.14 -11.57
CA GLY A 54 -5.96 -3.41 -12.21
C GLY A 54 -7.09 -3.98 -13.08
N ASN A 55 -7.50 -5.20 -12.78
CA ASN A 55 -8.59 -5.90 -13.46
C ASN A 55 -9.97 -5.63 -12.83
N SER A 56 -10.05 -4.95 -11.67
CA SER A 56 -11.30 -4.52 -11.02
C SER A 56 -11.77 -3.15 -11.52
N ARG A 57 -11.76 -2.94 -12.85
CA ARG A 57 -12.06 -1.66 -13.49
C ARG A 57 -13.49 -1.21 -13.23
N THR A 58 -13.69 0.09 -13.09
CA THR A 58 -14.99 0.74 -13.08
C THR A 58 -14.94 2.08 -13.79
N GLN A 59 -16.06 2.46 -14.42
CA GLN A 59 -16.28 3.78 -15.03
C GLN A 59 -17.21 4.63 -14.16
N THR A 60 -17.85 4.02 -13.17
CA THR A 60 -18.80 4.69 -12.27
C THR A 60 -18.02 5.34 -11.11
N ASP A 61 -18.37 6.56 -10.78
CA ASP A 61 -17.84 7.25 -9.60
C ASP A 61 -18.28 6.53 -8.31
N PHE A 62 -17.40 6.56 -7.33
CA PHE A 62 -17.60 5.93 -6.04
C PHE A 62 -16.86 6.71 -4.94
N ALA A 63 -17.23 6.49 -3.68
CA ALA A 63 -16.52 7.04 -2.53
C ALA A 63 -15.40 6.09 -2.07
N MET A 64 -14.35 6.63 -1.43
CA MET A 64 -13.27 5.79 -0.88
C MET A 64 -13.83 4.71 0.08
N THR A 65 -14.89 5.01 0.81
CA THR A 65 -15.59 4.07 1.71
C THR A 65 -16.23 2.88 1.00
N ASP A 66 -16.52 2.98 -0.31
CA ASP A 66 -17.11 1.86 -1.06
C ASP A 66 -16.13 0.68 -1.23
N HIS A 67 -14.82 0.93 -1.13
CA HIS A 67 -13.82 -0.15 -1.06
C HIS A 67 -14.09 -1.09 0.12
N LEU A 68 -14.59 -0.59 1.25
CA LEU A 68 -14.87 -1.42 2.43
C LEU A 68 -15.98 -2.43 2.16
N CYS A 69 -17.04 -2.01 1.47
CA CYS A 69 -18.13 -2.92 1.09
C CYS A 69 -17.63 -4.04 0.17
N ASP A 70 -16.70 -3.71 -0.75
CA ASP A 70 -16.10 -4.72 -1.64
C ASP A 70 -15.19 -5.69 -0.87
N LEU A 71 -14.41 -5.17 0.09
CA LEU A 71 -13.51 -5.98 0.92
C LEU A 71 -14.30 -6.88 1.86
N GLU A 72 -15.40 -6.41 2.45
CA GLU A 72 -16.33 -7.25 3.23
C GLU A 72 -16.89 -8.37 2.39
N ALA A 73 -17.44 -8.05 1.22
CA ALA A 73 -17.99 -9.05 0.30
C ALA A 73 -16.91 -10.04 -0.18
N LEU A 74 -15.66 -9.58 -0.33
CA LEU A 74 -14.52 -10.44 -0.63
C LEU A 74 -14.27 -11.44 0.50
N LEU A 75 -14.20 -10.97 1.75
CA LEU A 75 -14.00 -11.83 2.91
C LEU A 75 -15.14 -12.85 3.06
N ASP A 76 -16.39 -12.44 2.80
CA ASP A 76 -17.55 -13.33 2.85
C ASP A 76 -17.51 -14.38 1.74
N ARG A 77 -17.17 -13.99 0.51
CA ARG A 77 -17.01 -14.90 -0.63
C ARG A 77 -15.97 -16.00 -0.38
N TYR A 78 -14.89 -15.66 0.31
CA TYR A 78 -13.83 -16.62 0.66
C TYR A 78 -14.06 -17.30 2.02
N GLN A 79 -15.21 -17.04 2.67
CA GLN A 79 -15.57 -17.59 3.99
C GLN A 79 -14.51 -17.34 5.07
N ILE A 80 -13.90 -16.16 5.03
CA ILE A 80 -12.83 -15.75 5.94
C ILE A 80 -13.47 -15.14 7.19
N SER A 81 -13.44 -15.85 8.30
CA SER A 81 -13.92 -15.38 9.60
C SER A 81 -12.88 -14.52 10.31
N GLU A 82 -11.59 -14.80 10.11
CA GLU A 82 -10.47 -14.11 10.73
C GLU A 82 -9.33 -13.94 9.73
N CYS A 83 -8.65 -12.79 9.74
CA CYS A 83 -7.49 -12.53 8.88
C CYS A 83 -6.55 -11.50 9.49
N LEU A 84 -5.30 -11.52 9.01
CA LEU A 84 -4.40 -10.38 9.12
C LEU A 84 -4.63 -9.45 7.93
N VAL A 85 -4.35 -8.16 8.10
CA VAL A 85 -4.42 -7.20 6.99
C VAL A 85 -3.10 -6.47 6.87
N LEU A 86 -2.46 -6.59 5.71
CA LEU A 86 -1.26 -5.87 5.32
C LEU A 86 -1.66 -4.81 4.30
N GLY A 87 -1.43 -3.54 4.62
CA GLY A 87 -1.77 -2.44 3.73
C GLY A 87 -0.61 -1.49 3.46
N TRP A 88 -0.35 -1.22 2.19
CA TRP A 88 0.64 -0.24 1.77
C TRP A 88 -0.05 1.05 1.29
N SER A 89 0.36 2.22 1.83
CA SER A 89 -0.13 3.54 1.42
C SER A 89 -1.68 3.62 1.52
N LEU A 90 -2.42 3.82 0.42
CA LEU A 90 -3.89 3.72 0.39
C LEU A 90 -4.39 2.41 1.03
N GLY A 91 -3.73 1.29 0.74
CA GLY A 91 -4.08 -0.01 1.32
C GLY A 91 -4.02 -0.01 2.85
N GLY A 92 -3.09 0.75 3.45
CA GLY A 92 -3.00 0.91 4.90
C GLY A 92 -4.15 1.76 5.48
N ILE A 93 -4.58 2.79 4.75
CA ILE A 93 -5.80 3.55 5.10
C ILE A 93 -7.00 2.59 5.15
N LEU A 94 -7.18 1.79 4.10
CA LEU A 94 -8.28 0.83 4.02
C LEU A 94 -8.16 -0.29 5.07
N ALA A 95 -6.94 -0.70 5.44
CA ALA A 95 -6.70 -1.68 6.49
C ALA A 95 -7.18 -1.17 7.87
N MET A 96 -6.87 0.08 8.21
CA MET A 96 -7.37 0.72 9.44
C MET A 96 -8.90 0.85 9.43
N GLU A 97 -9.48 1.30 8.33
CA GLU A 97 -10.95 1.40 8.19
C GLU A 97 -11.62 0.03 8.33
N LEU A 98 -11.01 -1.02 7.76
CA LEU A 98 -11.54 -2.39 7.85
C LEU A 98 -11.45 -2.91 9.29
N ALA A 99 -10.37 -2.64 10.02
CA ALA A 99 -10.22 -3.01 11.42
C ALA A 99 -11.23 -2.30 12.33
N LEU A 100 -11.52 -1.01 12.07
CA LEU A 100 -12.57 -0.27 12.78
C LEU A 100 -13.97 -0.85 12.51
N ARG A 101 -14.21 -1.30 11.29
CA ARG A 101 -15.51 -1.80 10.85
C ARG A 101 -15.75 -3.27 11.21
N LEU A 102 -14.70 -4.09 11.22
CA LEU A 102 -14.74 -5.54 11.46
C LEU A 102 -13.73 -5.97 12.53
N PRO A 103 -13.80 -5.42 13.76
CA PRO A 103 -12.79 -5.67 14.78
C PRO A 103 -12.67 -7.15 15.16
N GLU A 104 -13.76 -7.92 15.05
CA GLU A 104 -13.76 -9.36 15.34
C GLU A 104 -13.04 -10.19 14.25
N ARG A 105 -12.98 -9.69 13.02
CA ARG A 105 -12.35 -10.39 11.87
C ARG A 105 -10.88 -10.05 11.70
N VAL A 106 -10.45 -8.83 12.03
CA VAL A 106 -9.07 -8.35 11.85
C VAL A 106 -8.26 -8.67 13.10
N LYS A 107 -7.36 -9.65 13.01
CA LYS A 107 -6.54 -10.13 14.13
C LYS A 107 -5.17 -9.48 14.23
N GLY A 108 -4.76 -8.73 13.23
CA GLY A 108 -3.50 -7.98 13.25
C GLY A 108 -3.38 -7.09 12.01
N LEU A 109 -2.68 -5.96 12.17
CA LEU A 109 -2.44 -4.97 11.14
C LEU A 109 -0.94 -4.83 10.84
N ILE A 110 -0.59 -4.81 9.56
CA ILE A 110 0.75 -4.43 9.07
C ILE A 110 0.57 -3.22 8.17
N LEU A 111 0.94 -2.05 8.66
CA LEU A 111 0.70 -0.74 8.06
C LEU A 111 2.01 -0.18 7.49
N ILE A 112 2.12 -0.07 6.17
CA ILE A 112 3.36 0.22 5.46
C ILE A 112 3.21 1.54 4.71
N ALA A 113 4.10 2.52 4.99
CA ALA A 113 4.13 3.84 4.36
C ALA A 113 2.73 4.48 4.31
N THR A 114 2.01 4.48 5.43
CA THR A 114 0.63 4.93 5.55
C THR A 114 0.39 5.70 6.85
N ALA A 115 -0.72 6.40 6.95
CA ALA A 115 -1.10 7.12 8.17
C ALA A 115 -2.61 7.31 8.28
N ALA A 116 -3.12 7.38 9.51
CA ALA A 116 -4.51 7.72 9.83
C ALA A 116 -4.83 9.19 9.52
N ARG A 117 -3.83 10.04 9.43
CA ARG A 117 -3.88 11.42 8.96
C ARG A 117 -2.71 11.67 8.01
N PRO A 118 -2.81 11.26 6.73
CA PRO A 118 -1.72 11.36 5.78
C PRO A 118 -1.31 12.81 5.52
N ARG A 119 -0.01 13.09 5.64
CA ARG A 119 0.59 14.39 5.31
C ARG A 119 1.84 14.18 4.48
N GLY A 120 1.94 14.91 3.37
CA GLY A 120 3.13 14.95 2.53
C GLY A 120 3.95 16.21 2.76
N SER A 121 5.24 16.15 2.40
CA SER A 121 6.18 17.28 2.48
C SER A 121 6.88 17.57 1.15
N HIS A 122 6.51 16.88 0.06
CA HIS A 122 7.07 17.19 -1.25
C HIS A 122 6.44 18.47 -1.83
N PRO A 123 7.19 19.27 -2.61
CA PRO A 123 6.66 20.44 -3.29
C PRO A 123 5.59 20.05 -4.31
N ALA A 124 4.86 21.05 -4.79
CA ALA A 124 3.91 20.86 -5.88
C ALA A 124 4.60 20.20 -7.10
N ILE A 125 3.96 19.20 -7.66
CA ILE A 125 4.46 18.46 -8.82
C ILE A 125 4.45 19.38 -10.03
N SER A 126 5.63 19.58 -10.64
CA SER A 126 5.80 20.41 -11.81
C SER A 126 5.54 19.64 -13.12
N TRP A 127 5.37 20.37 -14.22
CA TRP A 127 5.29 19.75 -15.54
C TRP A 127 6.57 18.98 -15.91
N GLN A 128 7.73 19.46 -15.42
CA GLN A 128 9.03 18.79 -15.61
C GLN A 128 9.08 17.44 -14.88
N ASP A 129 8.54 17.35 -13.66
CA ASP A 129 8.41 16.08 -12.94
C ASP A 129 7.62 15.05 -13.74
N ASN A 130 6.50 15.49 -14.33
CA ASN A 130 5.66 14.60 -15.16
C ASN A 130 6.39 14.18 -16.44
N LEU A 131 7.08 15.10 -17.11
CA LEU A 131 7.88 14.80 -18.30
C LEU A 131 8.97 13.77 -17.99
N TYR A 132 9.79 14.01 -16.97
CA TYR A 132 10.85 13.07 -16.57
C TYR A 132 10.28 11.73 -16.10
N THR A 133 9.11 11.72 -15.47
CA THR A 133 8.45 10.46 -15.08
C THR A 133 8.03 9.65 -16.30
N GLY A 134 7.47 10.29 -17.32
CA GLY A 134 7.14 9.64 -18.59
C GLY A 134 8.38 9.08 -19.30
N LEU A 135 9.45 9.87 -19.40
CA LEU A 135 10.72 9.43 -20.00
C LEU A 135 11.35 8.28 -19.21
N ALA A 136 11.37 8.39 -17.86
CA ALA A 136 11.87 7.33 -17.00
C ALA A 136 11.05 6.04 -17.14
N ALA A 137 9.71 6.14 -17.23
CA ALA A 137 8.85 4.99 -17.40
C ALA A 137 9.11 4.27 -18.72
N ILE A 138 9.22 5.00 -19.84
CA ILE A 138 9.50 4.44 -21.17
C ILE A 138 10.89 3.79 -21.19
N ALA A 139 11.93 4.53 -20.76
CA ALA A 139 13.31 4.04 -20.75
C ALA A 139 13.45 2.78 -19.88
N ASN A 140 12.85 2.80 -18.68
CA ASN A 140 12.88 1.67 -17.75
C ASN A 140 12.04 0.47 -18.23
N ALA A 141 10.98 0.69 -19.02
CA ALA A 141 10.24 -0.41 -19.67
C ALA A 141 11.05 -1.10 -20.77
N LEU A 142 11.90 -0.36 -21.49
CA LEU A 142 12.76 -0.90 -22.55
C LEU A 142 13.99 -1.63 -21.97
N GLN A 143 14.60 -1.07 -20.92
CA GLN A 143 15.77 -1.62 -20.23
C GLN A 143 15.60 -1.47 -18.72
N PRO A 144 14.93 -2.44 -18.08
CA PRO A 144 14.64 -2.38 -16.64
C PRO A 144 15.93 -2.31 -15.81
N GLY A 145 15.99 -1.35 -14.87
CA GLY A 145 17.11 -1.22 -13.96
C GLY A 145 18.40 -0.66 -14.56
N ASP A 146 18.40 -0.18 -15.81
CA ASP A 146 19.58 0.41 -16.42
C ASP A 146 20.04 1.67 -15.68
N ARG A 147 21.32 1.71 -15.28
CA ARG A 147 21.86 2.80 -14.45
C ARG A 147 21.87 4.15 -15.14
N TRP A 148 22.13 4.21 -16.44
CA TRP A 148 22.13 5.47 -17.18
C TRP A 148 20.72 6.07 -17.24
N HIS A 149 19.68 5.24 -17.44
CA HIS A 149 18.28 5.67 -17.40
C HIS A 149 17.89 6.17 -16.01
N ILE A 150 18.32 5.47 -14.96
CA ILE A 150 18.08 5.87 -13.57
C ILE A 150 18.69 7.26 -13.30
N ASP A 151 19.95 7.45 -13.64
CA ASP A 151 20.69 8.69 -13.36
C ASP A 151 20.18 9.86 -14.23
N THR A 152 19.80 9.60 -15.48
CA THR A 152 19.38 10.63 -16.43
C THR A 152 17.93 11.07 -16.21
N PHE A 153 17.01 10.12 -16.02
CA PHE A 153 15.56 10.37 -15.95
C PHE A 153 14.99 10.06 -14.56
N GLY A 154 15.32 8.90 -13.98
CA GLY A 154 14.71 8.42 -12.74
C GLY A 154 14.87 9.39 -11.58
N LYS A 155 16.10 9.82 -11.29
CA LYS A 155 16.42 10.75 -10.21
C LYS A 155 15.89 12.18 -10.41
N ARG A 156 15.40 12.52 -11.61
CA ARG A 156 14.78 13.81 -11.93
C ARG A 156 13.25 13.74 -12.01
N SER A 157 12.69 12.53 -11.95
CA SER A 157 11.26 12.25 -12.02
C SER A 157 10.59 12.36 -10.65
N LEU A 158 9.30 12.07 -10.59
CA LEU A 158 8.54 11.93 -9.33
C LEU A 158 9.15 10.89 -8.39
N PHE A 159 9.90 9.92 -8.92
CA PHE A 159 10.55 8.89 -8.12
C PHE A 159 11.54 9.45 -7.10
N ARG A 160 12.10 10.65 -7.31
CA ARG A 160 12.95 11.35 -6.31
C ARG A 160 12.25 11.64 -4.98
N TYR A 161 10.91 11.63 -4.96
CA TYR A 161 10.12 11.81 -3.74
C TYR A 161 9.66 10.49 -3.12
N LEU A 162 9.72 9.41 -3.90
CA LEU A 162 9.22 8.09 -3.52
C LEU A 162 10.34 7.09 -3.22
N ILE A 163 11.55 7.34 -3.71
CA ILE A 163 12.72 6.46 -3.61
C ILE A 163 13.90 7.26 -3.08
N GLN A 164 14.60 6.72 -2.10
CA GLN A 164 15.87 7.24 -1.61
C GLN A 164 17.04 6.46 -2.19
N GLN A 165 16.94 5.14 -2.23
CA GLN A 165 17.96 4.26 -2.80
C GLN A 165 17.60 3.88 -4.23
N HIS A 166 18.10 4.66 -5.19
CA HIS A 166 17.88 4.44 -6.62
C HIS A 166 18.70 3.25 -7.14
N THR A 167 18.28 2.03 -6.81
CA THR A 167 18.97 0.79 -7.23
C THR A 167 18.37 0.19 -8.51
N PRO A 168 19.13 -0.58 -9.31
CA PRO A 168 18.58 -1.34 -10.43
C PRO A 168 17.37 -2.20 -10.03
N ALA A 169 17.46 -2.93 -8.92
CA ALA A 169 16.38 -3.80 -8.44
C ALA A 169 15.06 -3.05 -8.17
N THR A 170 15.13 -1.87 -7.55
CA THR A 170 13.94 -1.01 -7.36
C THR A 170 13.31 -0.60 -8.69
N TYR A 171 14.15 -0.28 -9.70
CA TYR A 171 13.65 0.13 -11.02
C TYR A 171 13.14 -1.04 -11.86
N GLU A 172 13.71 -2.24 -11.73
CA GLU A 172 13.16 -3.47 -12.31
C GLU A 172 11.75 -3.76 -11.77
N TYR A 173 11.55 -3.59 -10.46
CA TYR A 173 10.22 -3.69 -9.85
C TYR A 173 9.24 -2.65 -10.44
N ILE A 174 9.66 -1.38 -10.55
CA ILE A 174 8.85 -0.31 -11.13
C ILE A 174 8.47 -0.65 -12.58
N ALA A 175 9.41 -1.13 -13.38
CA ALA A 175 9.14 -1.55 -14.77
C ALA A 175 8.07 -2.65 -14.83
N LYS A 176 8.20 -3.64 -13.95
CA LYS A 176 7.33 -4.82 -13.95
C LYS A 176 5.91 -4.52 -13.48
N TYR A 177 5.73 -3.68 -12.46
CA TYR A 177 4.44 -3.53 -11.79
C TYR A 177 3.89 -2.11 -11.81
N ALA A 178 4.71 -1.07 -11.62
CA ALA A 178 4.20 0.27 -11.37
C ALA A 178 3.63 0.94 -12.63
N VAL A 179 4.27 0.76 -13.79
CA VAL A 179 3.80 1.34 -15.05
C VAL A 179 2.45 0.75 -15.43
N SER A 180 2.32 -0.58 -15.38
CA SER A 180 1.05 -1.27 -15.66
C SER A 180 -0.04 -0.83 -14.68
N ALA A 181 0.24 -0.79 -13.39
CA ALA A 181 -0.70 -0.36 -12.35
C ALA A 181 -1.19 1.08 -12.56
N TYR A 182 -0.28 2.00 -12.93
CA TYR A 182 -0.65 3.39 -13.27
C TYR A 182 -1.62 3.45 -14.46
N LEU A 183 -1.32 2.76 -15.55
CA LEU A 183 -2.14 2.73 -16.76
C LEU A 183 -3.50 2.04 -16.53
N GLN A 184 -3.59 1.16 -15.56
CA GLN A 184 -4.82 0.43 -15.22
C GLN A 184 -5.62 1.10 -14.08
N THR A 185 -5.17 2.24 -13.56
CA THR A 185 -5.90 3.01 -12.56
C THR A 185 -6.98 3.86 -13.23
N SER A 186 -8.23 3.68 -12.85
CA SER A 186 -9.35 4.44 -13.41
C SER A 186 -9.43 5.86 -12.84
N SER A 187 -9.98 6.79 -13.64
CA SER A 187 -10.25 8.15 -13.15
C SER A 187 -11.21 8.20 -11.95
N PRO A 188 -12.27 7.36 -11.85
CA PRO A 188 -13.07 7.26 -10.62
C PRO A 188 -12.26 6.90 -9.38
N ALA A 189 -11.32 5.93 -9.46
CA ALA A 189 -10.46 5.56 -8.33
C ALA A 189 -9.58 6.73 -7.87
N GLN A 190 -9.00 7.45 -8.81
CA GLN A 190 -8.22 8.64 -8.52
C GLN A 190 -9.07 9.73 -7.83
N ARG A 191 -10.28 9.99 -8.36
CA ARG A 191 -11.20 10.97 -7.76
C ARG A 191 -11.64 10.56 -6.35
N ALA A 192 -11.96 9.29 -6.12
CA ALA A 192 -12.37 8.77 -4.82
C ALA A 192 -11.32 9.06 -3.74
N LEU A 193 -10.06 8.71 -4.02
CA LEU A 193 -8.94 8.96 -3.10
C LEU A 193 -8.71 10.46 -2.88
N PHE A 194 -8.53 11.24 -3.96
CA PHE A 194 -8.22 12.66 -3.81
C PHE A 194 -9.35 13.46 -3.17
N THR A 195 -10.61 13.09 -3.39
CA THR A 195 -11.76 13.71 -2.70
C THR A 195 -11.69 13.44 -1.20
N ALA A 196 -11.42 12.20 -0.78
CA ALA A 196 -11.29 11.86 0.63
C ALA A 196 -10.13 12.62 1.31
N LEU A 197 -8.96 12.66 0.68
CA LEU A 197 -7.80 13.38 1.21
C LEU A 197 -8.04 14.90 1.27
N LYS A 198 -8.62 15.49 0.21
CA LYS A 198 -8.94 16.91 0.16
C LYS A 198 -10.02 17.31 1.16
N SER A 199 -10.93 16.40 1.50
CA SER A 199 -11.94 16.60 2.55
C SER A 199 -11.36 16.49 3.97
N GLY A 200 -10.05 16.28 4.10
CA GLY A 200 -9.34 16.22 5.38
C GLY A 200 -9.48 14.86 6.07
N TYR A 201 -9.30 13.76 5.34
CA TYR A 201 -9.31 12.42 5.93
C TYR A 201 -8.43 12.36 7.20
N ASN A 202 -9.04 11.96 8.32
CA ASN A 202 -8.39 11.85 9.61
C ASN A 202 -9.13 10.86 10.51
N ARG A 203 -8.44 9.82 10.96
CA ARG A 203 -8.96 8.76 11.86
C ARG A 203 -8.21 8.66 13.18
N LEU A 204 -7.35 9.61 13.51
CA LEU A 204 -6.53 9.53 14.73
C LEU A 204 -7.36 9.29 16.00
N GLN A 205 -8.52 9.95 16.12
CA GLN A 205 -9.38 9.79 17.30
C GLN A 205 -10.06 8.42 17.40
N ASP A 206 -10.22 7.72 16.27
CA ASP A 206 -10.90 6.44 16.21
C ASP A 206 -9.92 5.27 16.47
N LEU A 207 -8.61 5.48 16.32
CA LEU A 207 -7.59 4.42 16.38
C LEU A 207 -7.54 3.69 17.72
N SER A 208 -7.94 4.34 18.82
CA SER A 208 -8.04 3.71 20.15
C SER A 208 -9.04 2.54 20.18
N GLN A 209 -9.93 2.42 19.21
CA GLN A 209 -10.88 1.32 19.06
C GLN A 209 -10.24 0.07 18.41
N ILE A 210 -9.10 0.21 17.74
CA ILE A 210 -8.37 -0.92 17.14
C ILE A 210 -7.52 -1.58 18.21
N GLN A 211 -7.94 -2.76 18.66
CA GLN A 211 -7.30 -3.48 19.78
C GLN A 211 -6.34 -4.59 19.31
N CYS A 212 -6.38 -4.99 18.04
CA CYS A 212 -5.46 -6.00 17.52
C CYS A 212 -4.02 -5.48 17.46
N PRO A 213 -3.01 -6.37 17.58
CA PRO A 213 -1.61 -6.03 17.37
C PRO A 213 -1.40 -5.32 16.03
N SER A 214 -0.59 -4.27 16.01
CA SER A 214 -0.37 -3.45 14.82
C SER A 214 1.11 -3.13 14.64
N LEU A 215 1.66 -3.42 13.46
CA LEU A 215 3.02 -3.06 13.06
C LEU A 215 2.97 -1.89 12.10
N ILE A 216 3.61 -0.78 12.44
CA ILE A 216 3.66 0.42 11.61
C ILE A 216 5.10 0.62 11.11
N MET A 217 5.26 0.72 9.79
CA MET A 217 6.56 0.79 9.13
C MET A 217 6.64 2.00 8.19
N ALA A 218 7.71 2.78 8.27
CA ALA A 218 7.92 3.94 7.39
C ALA A 218 9.38 4.09 6.95
N GLY A 219 9.59 4.77 5.83
CA GLY A 219 10.90 5.24 5.40
C GLY A 219 11.20 6.63 5.97
N ALA A 220 12.40 6.83 6.51
CA ALA A 220 12.78 8.10 7.16
C ALA A 220 12.85 9.30 6.19
N ALA A 221 13.02 9.04 4.88
CA ALA A 221 13.03 10.05 3.84
C ALA A 221 11.71 10.11 3.04
N ASP A 222 10.64 9.44 3.51
CA ASP A 222 9.35 9.49 2.85
C ASP A 222 8.78 10.91 2.89
N ARG A 223 8.59 11.49 1.70
CA ARG A 223 8.01 12.82 1.52
C ARG A 223 6.58 12.77 1.01
N HIS A 224 6.09 11.58 0.66
CA HIS A 224 4.73 11.37 0.19
C HIS A 224 3.76 11.19 1.36
N ILE A 225 4.10 10.29 2.30
CA ILE A 225 3.47 10.20 3.63
C ILE A 225 4.60 10.26 4.64
N THR A 226 4.71 11.39 5.33
CA THR A 226 5.87 11.65 6.18
C THR A 226 5.98 10.63 7.33
N PRO A 227 7.20 10.26 7.77
CA PRO A 227 7.39 9.34 8.88
C PRO A 227 6.72 9.84 10.17
N GLU A 228 6.64 11.17 10.37
CA GLU A 228 5.94 11.77 11.50
C GLU A 228 4.43 11.46 11.46
N SER A 229 3.81 11.45 10.28
CA SER A 229 2.39 11.09 10.13
C SER A 229 2.14 9.62 10.47
N SER A 230 3.06 8.74 10.07
CA SER A 230 3.00 7.31 10.39
C SER A 230 3.28 7.06 11.87
N GLN A 231 4.24 7.78 12.46
CA GLN A 231 4.55 7.72 13.89
C GLN A 231 3.38 8.21 14.75
N GLU A 232 2.72 9.29 14.34
CA GLU A 232 1.50 9.79 14.98
C GLU A 232 0.40 8.71 14.98
N THR A 233 0.26 7.97 13.89
CA THR A 233 -0.66 6.83 13.81
C THR A 233 -0.30 5.74 14.84
N ALA A 234 0.98 5.36 14.92
CA ALA A 234 1.45 4.39 15.90
C ALA A 234 1.17 4.83 17.34
N GLN A 235 1.35 6.10 17.66
CA GLN A 235 1.11 6.65 19.01
C GLN A 235 -0.37 6.61 19.43
N HIS A 236 -1.32 6.53 18.48
CA HIS A 236 -2.75 6.46 18.77
C HIS A 236 -3.31 5.03 18.75
N LEU A 237 -2.54 4.05 18.28
CA LEU A 237 -2.90 2.63 18.33
C LEU A 237 -2.47 2.01 19.66
N PRO A 238 -3.38 1.38 20.43
CA PRO A 238 -3.05 0.86 21.78
C PRO A 238 -1.96 -0.20 21.79
N ASN A 239 -1.98 -1.11 20.81
CA ASN A 239 -1.10 -2.27 20.71
C ASN A 239 -0.22 -2.16 19.45
N SER A 240 0.67 -1.16 19.42
CA SER A 240 1.44 -0.87 18.22
C SER A 240 2.94 -0.98 18.40
N GLU A 241 3.64 -1.45 17.37
CA GLU A 241 5.08 -1.36 17.20
C GLU A 241 5.41 -0.44 16.03
N TRP A 242 6.46 0.38 16.21
CA TRP A 242 6.90 1.37 15.24
C TRP A 242 8.32 1.09 14.74
N ILE A 243 8.48 1.00 13.42
CA ILE A 243 9.79 0.84 12.77
C ILE A 243 9.94 1.92 11.71
N CYS A 244 11.04 2.70 11.80
CA CYS A 244 11.41 3.68 10.80
C CYS A 244 12.78 3.33 10.20
N TYR A 245 12.83 3.17 8.87
CA TYR A 245 14.03 2.75 8.17
C TYR A 245 14.84 3.96 7.70
N PRO A 246 16.08 4.13 8.19
CA PRO A 246 16.95 5.22 7.74
C PRO A 246 17.32 5.04 6.26
N ASN A 247 17.54 6.16 5.57
CA ASN A 247 17.96 6.18 4.16
C ASN A 247 17.03 5.42 3.20
N THR A 248 15.71 5.49 3.45
CA THR A 248 14.66 4.94 2.58
C THR A 248 13.46 5.88 2.49
N ALA A 249 12.66 5.77 1.43
CA ALA A 249 11.50 6.62 1.22
C ALA A 249 10.19 5.82 1.13
N HIS A 250 9.19 6.30 0.39
CA HIS A 250 7.84 5.69 0.29
C HIS A 250 7.84 4.26 -0.23
N LEU A 251 8.77 3.96 -1.14
CA LEU A 251 8.94 2.63 -1.74
C LEU A 251 9.96 1.76 -0.97
N PHE A 252 10.20 2.02 0.31
CA PHE A 252 11.19 1.28 1.10
C PHE A 252 11.04 -0.26 1.08
N PRO A 253 9.82 -0.86 0.93
CA PRO A 253 9.73 -2.31 0.80
C PRO A 253 10.44 -2.88 -0.43
N TRP A 254 10.65 -2.07 -1.44
CA TRP A 254 11.37 -2.43 -2.67
C TRP A 254 12.81 -1.92 -2.68
N GLU A 255 13.15 -0.98 -1.80
CA GLU A 255 14.52 -0.53 -1.58
C GLU A 255 15.31 -1.50 -0.69
N ILE A 256 14.66 -2.06 0.35
CA ILE A 256 15.27 -2.93 1.36
C ILE A 256 14.36 -4.15 1.70
N PRO A 257 13.93 -4.95 0.69
CA PRO A 257 12.90 -5.98 0.89
C PRO A 257 13.25 -7.00 1.99
N ASP A 258 14.46 -7.51 2.01
CA ASP A 258 14.88 -8.54 2.96
C ASP A 258 14.74 -8.08 4.41
N ARG A 259 15.08 -6.83 4.69
CA ARG A 259 14.97 -6.25 6.02
C ARG A 259 13.52 -6.08 6.44
N VAL A 260 12.69 -5.53 5.56
CA VAL A 260 11.25 -5.34 5.80
C VAL A 260 10.56 -6.67 6.06
N LEU A 261 10.82 -7.68 5.24
CA LEU A 261 10.22 -9.00 5.39
C LEU A 261 10.69 -9.70 6.67
N SER A 262 11.98 -9.60 7.02
CA SER A 262 12.50 -10.13 8.28
C SER A 262 11.85 -9.49 9.51
N ASP A 263 11.60 -8.19 9.48
CA ASP A 263 10.97 -7.50 10.60
C ASP A 263 9.48 -7.83 10.71
N ILE A 264 8.77 -8.04 9.58
CA ILE A 264 7.41 -8.58 9.55
C ILE A 264 7.39 -9.99 10.16
N ASP A 265 8.32 -10.88 9.77
CA ASP A 265 8.39 -12.24 10.32
C ASP A 265 8.59 -12.27 11.83
N LYS A 266 9.52 -11.44 12.34
CA LYS A 266 9.75 -11.32 13.78
C LYS A 266 8.51 -10.87 14.54
N TRP A 267 7.81 -9.86 13.99
CA TRP A 267 6.59 -9.34 14.58
C TRP A 267 5.48 -10.39 14.59
N LEU A 268 5.29 -11.14 13.51
CA LEU A 268 4.31 -12.23 13.43
C LEU A 268 4.59 -13.32 14.47
N VAL A 269 5.87 -13.70 14.68
CA VAL A 269 6.28 -14.67 15.72
C VAL A 269 6.00 -14.11 17.11
N LEU A 270 6.39 -12.87 17.38
CA LEU A 270 6.24 -12.23 18.69
C LEU A 270 4.79 -12.20 19.17
N HIS A 271 3.86 -11.99 18.26
CA HIS A 271 2.42 -11.91 18.55
C HIS A 271 1.68 -13.24 18.38
N SER A 272 2.38 -14.35 18.17
CA SER A 272 1.80 -15.69 17.98
C SER A 272 0.73 -15.72 16.86
N LEU A 273 1.00 -15.01 15.78
CA LEU A 273 0.14 -14.91 14.60
C LEU A 273 0.53 -15.90 13.50
N ILE A 274 1.46 -16.79 13.79
CA ILE A 274 1.96 -17.86 12.91
C ILE A 274 1.50 -19.21 13.45
#